data_96b32cf7a176ea956275b12c494d2710
#
_entry.id   96b32cf7a176ea956275b12c494d2710
#
_cell.length_a   1.000
_cell.length_b   1.000
_cell.length_c   1.000
_cell.angle_alpha   90.00
_cell.angle_beta   90.00
_cell.angle_gamma   90.00
#
_symmetry.space_group_name_H-M   'P 1'
#
loop_
_entity.id
_entity.type
_entity.pdbx_description
1 polymer ?
#
loop_
_entity_poly.entity_id
_entity_poly.type
_entity_poly.pdbx_seq_one_letter_code
_entity_poly.pdbx_strand_id
1 'polypeptide(L)'
;MQKIILITSKYEDKKNSKIKKKIYAGNWCIKNPQNDIIYDWNLNNNFEKNYDYLNKIIQKFGKILSKKLNQLHKIDKDPRFWEILLFPWLTYYIPAQFYRWKIVKDIVAKNKNLYVYKPNLIKYPPVTDSLEFYEGITNSDYLNEVFFGRIIDFLIKKKKISK
;
A
#
# COMPACT_ATOMS: atom_id res chain seq x y z
N MET A 1 -4.33 6.54 28.94
CA MET A 1 -3.36 6.19 27.86
C MET A 1 -3.53 7.15 26.70
N GLN A 2 -2.44 7.72 26.20
CA GLN A 2 -2.50 8.67 25.08
C GLN A 2 -2.78 7.94 23.77
N LYS A 3 -3.80 8.40 23.03
CA LYS A 3 -4.13 7.86 21.70
C LYS A 3 -3.06 8.25 20.70
N ILE A 4 -2.57 7.27 19.92
CA ILE A 4 -1.62 7.48 18.84
C ILE A 4 -2.36 7.18 17.53
N ILE A 5 -2.29 8.07 16.55
CA ILE A 5 -2.93 7.86 15.25
C ILE A 5 -1.91 7.65 14.14
N LEU A 6 -2.18 6.68 13.26
CA LEU A 6 -1.42 6.49 12.02
C LEU A 6 -1.96 7.43 10.94
N ILE A 7 -1.09 8.18 10.31
CA ILE A 7 -1.38 9.09 9.20
C ILE A 7 -0.73 8.54 7.92
N THR A 8 -1.52 8.36 6.88
CA THR A 8 -1.09 7.78 5.60
C THR A 8 -1.20 8.75 4.41
N SER A 9 -1.84 9.90 4.61
CA SER A 9 -1.98 10.96 3.61
C SER A 9 -2.00 12.35 4.24
N LYS A 10 -1.70 13.39 3.47
CA LYS A 10 -1.84 14.79 3.91
C LYS A 10 -3.28 15.17 4.26
N TYR A 11 -4.23 14.50 3.61
CA TYR A 11 -5.66 14.71 3.87
C TYR A 11 -6.08 14.20 5.26
N GLU A 12 -5.58 13.02 5.64
CA GLU A 12 -5.81 12.47 6.99
C GLU A 12 -5.17 13.36 8.07
N ASP A 13 -4.00 13.88 7.81
CA ASP A 13 -3.31 14.80 8.72
C ASP A 13 -4.14 16.05 8.99
N LYS A 14 -4.73 16.65 7.95
CA LYS A 14 -5.61 17.79 8.08
C LYS A 14 -6.86 17.48 8.90
N LYS A 15 -7.49 16.33 8.67
CA LYS A 15 -8.69 15.90 9.44
C LYS A 15 -8.39 15.64 10.91
N ASN A 16 -7.20 15.19 11.22
CA ASN A 16 -6.78 14.80 12.57
C ASN A 16 -5.89 15.84 13.25
N SER A 17 -5.99 17.10 12.89
CA SER A 17 -5.17 18.20 13.38
C SER A 17 -5.19 18.37 14.92
N LYS A 18 -6.28 17.98 15.60
CA LYS A 18 -6.45 18.06 17.05
C LYS A 18 -5.76 16.92 17.85
N ILE A 19 -5.28 15.87 17.19
CA ILE A 19 -4.63 14.75 17.85
C ILE A 19 -3.16 15.07 18.07
N LYS A 20 -2.72 15.03 19.34
CA LYS A 20 -1.38 15.46 19.75
C LYS A 20 -0.25 14.49 19.40
N LYS A 21 -0.55 13.19 19.20
CA LYS A 21 0.48 12.20 18.89
C LYS A 21 0.15 11.45 17.61
N LYS A 22 0.98 11.66 16.61
CA LYS A 22 0.83 11.09 15.28
C LYS A 22 2.04 10.26 14.89
N ILE A 23 1.83 9.22 14.10
CA ILE A 23 2.87 8.47 13.41
C ILE A 23 2.58 8.60 11.92
N TYR A 24 3.50 9.19 11.19
CA TYR A 24 3.40 9.35 9.75
C TYR A 24 4.00 8.15 9.03
N ALA A 25 3.29 7.59 8.08
CA ALA A 25 3.76 6.47 7.28
C ALA A 25 4.98 6.82 6.40
N GLY A 26 5.21 8.10 6.16
CA GLY A 26 6.37 8.62 5.45
C GLY A 26 6.30 10.13 5.26
N ASN A 27 7.37 10.71 4.71
CA ASN A 27 7.50 12.15 4.49
C ASN A 27 6.37 12.74 3.63
N TRP A 28 5.80 11.96 2.71
CA TRP A 28 4.69 12.41 1.85
C TRP A 28 3.41 12.77 2.60
N CYS A 29 3.25 12.32 3.85
CA CYS A 29 2.06 12.58 4.65
C CYS A 29 2.10 13.92 5.40
N ILE A 30 3.26 14.59 5.45
CA ILE A 30 3.51 15.71 6.35
C ILE A 30 3.31 17.03 5.64
N LYS A 31 2.57 17.95 6.26
CA LYS A 31 2.53 19.35 5.86
C LYS A 31 3.52 20.21 6.63
N ASN A 32 3.58 20.03 7.97
CA ASN A 32 4.45 20.78 8.86
C ASN A 32 5.01 19.81 9.91
N PRO A 33 6.30 19.44 9.84
CA PRO A 33 6.91 18.56 10.83
C PRO A 33 7.10 19.31 12.15
N GLN A 34 6.25 19.05 13.12
CA GLN A 34 6.44 19.51 14.51
C GLN A 34 6.27 18.32 15.43
N ASN A 35 7.37 17.85 16.04
CA ASN A 35 7.41 16.84 17.12
C ASN A 35 6.73 15.49 16.81
N ASP A 36 6.53 15.15 15.56
CA ASP A 36 5.83 13.94 15.13
C ASP A 36 6.80 12.82 14.74
N ILE A 37 6.38 11.58 14.94
CA ILE A 37 7.19 10.41 14.60
C ILE A 37 6.97 10.08 13.14
N ILE A 38 8.03 10.17 12.33
CA ILE A 38 8.02 9.72 10.95
C ILE A 38 8.57 8.30 10.92
N TYR A 39 7.88 7.40 10.21
CA TYR A 39 8.39 6.06 9.98
C TYR A 39 9.65 6.12 9.13
N ASP A 40 10.78 5.69 9.71
CA ASP A 40 12.02 5.63 8.98
C ASP A 40 12.10 4.34 8.16
N TRP A 41 12.01 4.53 6.87
CA TRP A 41 12.03 3.46 5.88
C TRP A 41 13.41 2.81 5.72
N ASN A 42 14.49 3.54 5.96
CA ASN A 42 15.84 3.09 5.64
C ASN A 42 16.42 2.11 6.67
N LEU A 43 15.92 2.12 7.89
CA LEU A 43 16.54 1.40 9.01
C LEU A 43 16.47 -0.13 8.93
N ASN A 44 15.64 -0.73 8.07
CA ASN A 44 15.44 -2.19 8.06
C ASN A 44 15.26 -2.82 6.68
N ASN A 45 15.80 -2.25 5.63
CA ASN A 45 15.60 -2.78 4.28
C ASN A 45 16.78 -3.59 3.79
N ASN A 46 16.63 -4.91 3.81
CA ASN A 46 17.45 -5.77 2.97
C ASN A 46 16.84 -5.77 1.56
N PHE A 47 17.33 -4.88 0.69
CA PHE A 47 16.81 -4.70 -0.66
C PHE A 47 16.96 -5.96 -1.53
N GLU A 48 18.08 -6.66 -1.47
CA GLU A 48 18.32 -7.89 -2.24
C GLU A 48 17.31 -8.97 -1.87
N LYS A 49 17.13 -9.23 -0.58
CA LYS A 49 16.18 -10.23 -0.10
C LYS A 49 14.74 -9.86 -0.47
N ASN A 50 14.38 -8.58 -0.41
CA ASN A 50 13.07 -8.11 -0.84
C ASN A 50 12.89 -8.23 -2.35
N TYR A 51 13.91 -7.94 -3.13
CA TYR A 51 13.88 -8.06 -4.59
C TYR A 51 13.59 -9.50 -5.04
N ASP A 52 14.36 -10.47 -4.53
CA ASP A 52 14.16 -11.89 -4.85
C ASP A 52 12.77 -12.39 -4.43
N TYR A 53 12.31 -11.97 -3.25
CA TYR A 53 10.98 -12.31 -2.78
C TYR A 53 9.89 -11.73 -3.67
N LEU A 54 10.02 -10.46 -4.06
CA LEU A 54 9.04 -9.79 -4.92
C LEU A 54 9.01 -10.39 -6.31
N ASN A 55 10.15 -10.74 -6.90
CA ASN A 55 10.22 -11.41 -8.18
C ASN A 55 9.48 -12.76 -8.16
N LYS A 56 9.66 -13.56 -7.12
CA LYS A 56 8.92 -14.82 -6.94
C LYS A 56 7.41 -14.59 -6.87
N ILE A 57 6.99 -13.53 -6.16
CA ILE A 57 5.57 -13.17 -6.08
C ILE A 57 5.03 -12.69 -7.43
N ILE A 58 5.74 -11.82 -8.14
CA ILE A 58 5.35 -11.33 -9.46
C ILE A 58 5.13 -12.50 -10.41
N GLN A 59 6.09 -13.43 -10.49
CA GLN A 59 5.97 -14.63 -11.33
C GLN A 59 4.77 -15.50 -10.94
N LYS A 60 4.55 -15.70 -9.63
CA LYS A 60 3.39 -16.47 -9.14
C LYS A 60 2.07 -15.82 -9.53
N PHE A 61 1.95 -14.50 -9.34
CA PHE A 61 0.74 -13.76 -9.72
C PHE A 61 0.54 -13.73 -11.23
N GLY A 62 1.60 -13.57 -12.02
CA GLY A 62 1.54 -13.66 -13.48
C GLY A 62 0.90 -14.97 -13.94
N LYS A 63 1.35 -16.11 -13.41
CA LYS A 63 0.78 -17.44 -13.72
C LYS A 63 -0.69 -17.58 -13.31
N ILE A 64 -1.07 -17.04 -12.16
CA ILE A 64 -2.46 -17.08 -11.68
C ILE A 64 -3.35 -16.21 -12.58
N LEU A 65 -2.90 -15.00 -12.90
CA LEU A 65 -3.64 -14.06 -13.72
C LEU A 65 -3.79 -14.58 -15.15
N SER A 66 -2.74 -15.18 -15.76
CA SER A 66 -2.80 -15.77 -17.10
C SER A 66 -3.96 -16.77 -17.21
N LYS A 67 -4.05 -17.70 -16.25
CA LYS A 67 -5.16 -18.68 -16.24
C LYS A 67 -6.53 -18.00 -16.11
N LYS A 68 -6.63 -17.01 -15.23
CA LYS A 68 -7.89 -16.29 -15.00
C LYS A 68 -8.31 -15.46 -16.21
N LEU A 69 -7.35 -14.82 -16.89
CA LEU A 69 -7.62 -14.00 -18.07
C LEU A 69 -8.02 -14.88 -19.26
N ASN A 70 -7.38 -16.04 -19.47
CA ASN A 70 -7.84 -17.01 -20.47
C ASN A 70 -9.30 -17.41 -20.23
N GLN A 71 -9.66 -17.72 -18.99
CA GLN A 71 -11.04 -18.06 -18.62
C GLN A 71 -12.00 -16.89 -18.85
N LEU A 72 -11.62 -15.68 -18.44
CA LEU A 72 -12.46 -14.48 -18.55
C LEU A 72 -12.73 -14.12 -20.02
N HIS A 73 -11.69 -14.16 -20.84
CA HIS A 73 -11.76 -13.80 -22.25
C HIS A 73 -12.17 -14.97 -23.16
N LYS A 74 -12.33 -16.18 -22.61
CA LYS A 74 -12.64 -17.41 -23.37
C LYS A 74 -11.64 -17.68 -24.50
N ILE A 75 -10.36 -17.49 -24.21
CA ILE A 75 -9.23 -17.73 -25.11
C ILE A 75 -8.23 -18.67 -24.45
N ASP A 76 -7.40 -19.30 -25.27
CA ASP A 76 -6.31 -20.16 -24.80
C ASP A 76 -4.97 -19.59 -25.29
N LYS A 77 -4.48 -18.59 -24.60
CA LYS A 77 -3.18 -17.99 -24.86
C LYS A 77 -2.12 -18.57 -23.96
N ASP A 78 -0.93 -18.76 -24.52
CA ASP A 78 0.25 -19.19 -23.78
C ASP A 78 0.52 -18.26 -22.58
N PRO A 79 1.00 -18.76 -21.43
CA PRO A 79 1.37 -17.95 -20.29
C PRO A 79 2.34 -16.82 -20.62
N ARG A 80 3.23 -17.02 -21.61
CA ARG A 80 4.18 -15.99 -22.05
C ARG A 80 3.51 -14.78 -22.69
N PHE A 81 2.41 -14.98 -23.40
CA PHE A 81 1.60 -13.89 -23.94
C PHE A 81 1.12 -12.95 -22.83
N TRP A 82 0.55 -13.52 -21.79
CA TRP A 82 0.07 -12.75 -20.64
C TRP A 82 1.20 -12.14 -19.81
N GLU A 83 2.32 -12.84 -19.71
CA GLU A 83 3.50 -12.33 -19.03
C GLU A 83 3.99 -11.02 -19.66
N ILE A 84 4.09 -10.95 -20.98
CA ILE A 84 4.49 -9.75 -21.71
C ILE A 84 3.54 -8.58 -21.42
N LEU A 85 2.24 -8.83 -21.38
CA LEU A 85 1.24 -7.80 -21.15
C LEU A 85 1.16 -7.34 -19.68
N LEU A 86 1.29 -8.28 -18.74
CA LEU A 86 1.06 -8.02 -17.32
C LEU A 86 2.33 -7.60 -16.58
N PHE A 87 3.51 -8.01 -17.05
CA PHE A 87 4.76 -7.82 -16.33
C PHE A 87 5.07 -6.34 -16.04
N PRO A 88 4.93 -5.40 -16.99
CA PRO A 88 5.16 -3.99 -16.73
C PRO A 88 4.31 -3.47 -15.57
N TRP A 89 3.02 -3.85 -15.53
CA TRP A 89 2.11 -3.45 -14.48
C TRP A 89 2.42 -4.14 -13.14
N LEU A 90 2.68 -5.45 -13.14
CA LEU A 90 2.95 -6.22 -11.91
C LEU A 90 4.23 -5.78 -11.22
N THR A 91 5.26 -5.37 -11.97
CA THR A 91 6.53 -4.88 -11.43
C THR A 91 6.40 -3.55 -10.67
N TYR A 92 5.39 -2.76 -10.96
CA TYR A 92 5.04 -1.57 -10.19
C TYR A 92 4.04 -1.85 -9.07
N TYR A 93 2.99 -2.59 -9.38
CA TYR A 93 1.88 -2.81 -8.46
C TYR A 93 2.29 -3.61 -7.23
N ILE A 94 2.96 -4.76 -7.43
CA ILE A 94 3.30 -5.66 -6.32
C ILE A 94 4.28 -5.03 -5.33
N PRO A 95 5.40 -4.43 -5.75
CA PRO A 95 6.28 -3.72 -4.83
C PRO A 95 5.58 -2.57 -4.11
N ALA A 96 4.76 -1.79 -4.82
CA ALA A 96 4.02 -0.68 -4.22
C ALA A 96 3.10 -1.14 -3.06
N GLN A 97 2.41 -2.28 -3.24
CA GLN A 97 1.58 -2.86 -2.17
C GLN A 97 2.41 -3.49 -1.05
N PHE A 98 3.47 -4.20 -1.40
CA PHE A 98 4.36 -4.84 -0.43
C PHE A 98 4.98 -3.82 0.53
N TYR A 99 5.46 -2.72 0.00
CA TYR A 99 6.10 -1.72 0.82
C TYR A 99 5.11 -1.00 1.74
N ARG A 100 3.93 -0.67 1.27
CA ARG A 100 2.86 -0.13 2.12
C ARG A 100 2.44 -1.11 3.21
N TRP A 101 2.31 -2.38 2.86
CA TRP A 101 2.06 -3.45 3.82
C TRP A 101 3.13 -3.53 4.90
N LYS A 102 4.40 -3.48 4.51
CA LYS A 102 5.53 -3.55 5.44
C LYS A 102 5.54 -2.37 6.41
N ILE A 103 5.33 -1.15 5.92
CA ILE A 103 5.21 0.06 6.74
C ILE A 103 4.13 -0.12 7.81
N VAL A 104 2.90 -0.45 7.40
CA VAL A 104 1.79 -0.59 8.34
C VAL A 104 2.04 -1.72 9.34
N LYS A 105 2.54 -2.87 8.87
CA LYS A 105 2.86 -4.01 9.72
C LYS A 105 3.88 -3.65 10.80
N ASP A 106 4.95 -2.95 10.44
CA ASP A 106 6.01 -2.56 11.37
C ASP A 106 5.52 -1.53 12.39
N ILE A 107 4.72 -0.55 11.96
CA ILE A 107 4.12 0.45 12.85
C ILE A 107 3.18 -0.22 13.86
N VAL A 108 2.33 -1.14 13.38
CA VAL A 108 1.40 -1.89 14.22
C VAL A 108 2.13 -2.76 15.24
N ALA A 109 3.21 -3.43 14.83
CA ALA A 109 3.99 -4.28 15.73
C ALA A 109 4.63 -3.50 16.88
N LYS A 110 5.02 -2.25 16.64
CA LYS A 110 5.69 -1.38 17.62
C LYS A 110 4.72 -0.59 18.53
N ASN A 111 3.44 -0.49 18.17
CA ASN A 111 2.49 0.39 18.83
C ASN A 111 1.20 -0.35 19.20
N LYS A 112 1.07 -0.76 20.47
CA LYS A 112 -0.11 -1.51 20.98
C LYS A 112 -1.42 -0.71 20.97
N ASN A 113 -1.35 0.63 21.08
CA ASN A 113 -2.53 1.52 21.16
C ASN A 113 -2.65 2.40 19.91
N LEU A 114 -2.43 1.82 18.76
CA LEU A 114 -2.53 2.51 17.49
C LEU A 114 -3.98 2.62 17.06
N TYR A 115 -4.41 3.83 16.79
CA TYR A 115 -5.67 4.12 16.12
C TYR A 115 -5.41 4.43 14.67
N VAL A 116 -6.34 4.01 13.82
CA VAL A 116 -6.27 4.27 12.38
C VAL A 116 -7.57 4.93 11.95
N TYR A 117 -7.46 5.91 11.09
CA TYR A 117 -8.61 6.43 10.39
C TYR A 117 -9.07 5.36 9.39
N LYS A 118 -10.36 5.01 9.41
CA LYS A 118 -10.94 4.17 8.35
C LYS A 118 -11.36 5.08 7.20
N PRO A 119 -10.61 5.13 6.11
CA PRO A 119 -11.03 5.93 4.98
C PRO A 119 -12.33 5.38 4.44
N ASN A 120 -13.26 6.26 4.03
CA ASN A 120 -14.32 5.85 3.14
C ASN A 120 -13.64 5.40 1.85
N LEU A 121 -13.62 4.10 1.61
CA LEU A 121 -13.08 3.55 0.36
C LEU A 121 -14.00 4.02 -0.78
N ILE A 122 -13.75 5.22 -1.25
CA ILE A 122 -14.38 5.76 -2.45
C ILE A 122 -13.95 4.84 -3.60
N LYS A 123 -14.88 4.54 -4.49
CA LYS A 123 -14.57 3.78 -5.70
C LYS A 123 -13.52 4.56 -6.48
N TYR A 124 -12.31 4.04 -6.51
CA TYR A 124 -11.26 4.60 -7.35
C TYR A 124 -11.64 4.30 -8.82
N PRO A 125 -11.57 5.30 -9.70
CA PRO A 125 -11.75 5.03 -11.12
C PRO A 125 -10.70 4.01 -11.57
N PRO A 126 -11.03 3.10 -12.48
CA PRO A 126 -10.09 2.13 -12.98
C PRO A 126 -8.93 2.86 -13.64
N VAL A 127 -7.72 2.45 -13.29
CA VAL A 127 -6.50 2.91 -13.96
C VAL A 127 -6.45 2.28 -15.35
N THR A 128 -6.22 3.07 -16.37
CA THR A 128 -6.30 2.60 -17.77
C THR A 128 -5.00 2.01 -18.28
N ASP A 129 -3.85 2.47 -17.74
CA ASP A 129 -2.54 1.97 -18.14
C ASP A 129 -1.51 1.98 -16.99
N SER A 130 -0.31 1.44 -17.28
CA SER A 130 0.76 1.31 -16.28
C SER A 130 1.39 2.65 -15.91
N LEU A 131 1.41 3.62 -16.81
CA LEU A 131 1.98 4.94 -16.55
C LEU A 131 1.07 5.75 -15.64
N GLU A 132 -0.23 5.80 -15.95
CA GLU A 132 -1.23 6.43 -15.09
C GLU A 132 -1.21 5.84 -13.68
N PHE A 133 -1.06 4.50 -13.58
CA PHE A 133 -0.90 3.85 -12.29
C PHE A 133 0.34 4.32 -11.55
N TYR A 134 1.51 4.34 -12.23
CA TYR A 134 2.78 4.76 -11.64
C TYR A 134 2.72 6.21 -11.16
N GLU A 135 2.24 7.12 -11.97
CA GLU A 135 2.05 8.53 -11.61
C GLU A 135 1.09 8.67 -10.42
N GLY A 136 0.01 7.93 -10.44
CA GLY A 136 -0.96 7.92 -9.37
C GLY A 136 -0.39 7.46 -8.02
N ILE A 137 0.38 6.38 -7.99
CA ILE A 137 0.97 5.86 -6.74
C ILE A 137 2.10 6.73 -6.20
N THR A 138 2.73 7.54 -7.04
CA THR A 138 3.81 8.45 -6.63
C THR A 138 3.30 9.81 -6.20
N ASN A 139 2.28 10.35 -6.87
CA ASN A 139 1.88 11.74 -6.75
C ASN A 139 0.49 11.94 -6.12
N SER A 140 -0.36 10.90 -6.07
CA SER A 140 -1.73 11.04 -5.57
C SER A 140 -1.87 10.65 -4.11
N ASP A 141 -2.14 11.63 -3.24
CA ASP A 141 -2.53 11.39 -1.85
C ASP A 141 -3.76 10.48 -1.75
N TYR A 142 -4.71 10.67 -2.66
CA TYR A 142 -5.94 9.90 -2.72
C TYR A 142 -5.67 8.41 -3.00
N LEU A 143 -4.82 8.11 -3.99
CA LEU A 143 -4.47 6.72 -4.30
C LEU A 143 -3.69 6.07 -3.16
N ASN A 144 -2.82 6.82 -2.49
CA ASN A 144 -2.15 6.37 -1.28
C ASN A 144 -3.16 6.02 -0.18
N GLU A 145 -4.15 6.89 0.07
CA GLU A 145 -5.22 6.64 1.06
C GLU A 145 -6.00 5.36 0.73
N VAL A 146 -6.34 5.12 -0.54
CA VAL A 146 -7.04 3.90 -0.97
C VAL A 146 -6.20 2.65 -0.69
N PHE A 147 -4.92 2.65 -1.04
CA PHE A 147 -4.06 1.47 -0.86
C PHE A 147 -3.76 1.19 0.61
N PHE A 148 -3.39 2.20 1.38
CA PHE A 148 -3.22 2.05 2.82
C PHE A 148 -4.54 1.64 3.49
N GLY A 149 -5.65 2.23 3.08
CA GLY A 149 -6.98 1.91 3.60
C GLY A 149 -7.36 0.45 3.42
N ARG A 150 -7.06 -0.16 2.27
CA ARG A 150 -7.28 -1.61 2.02
C ARG A 150 -6.42 -2.48 2.94
N ILE A 151 -5.16 -2.11 3.15
CA ILE A 151 -4.24 -2.82 4.05
C ILE A 151 -4.73 -2.72 5.49
N ILE A 152 -5.12 -1.53 5.92
CA ILE A 152 -5.64 -1.25 7.26
C ILE A 152 -6.94 -2.02 7.50
N ASP A 153 -7.88 -2.00 6.55
CA ASP A 153 -9.15 -2.75 6.66
C ASP A 153 -8.92 -4.26 6.79
N PHE A 154 -7.97 -4.80 6.05
CA PHE A 154 -7.56 -6.20 6.19
C PHE A 154 -7.01 -6.50 7.59
N LEU A 155 -6.17 -5.64 8.15
CA LEU A 155 -5.57 -5.83 9.47
C LEU A 155 -6.60 -5.68 10.60
N ILE A 156 -7.57 -4.76 10.45
CA ILE A 156 -8.70 -4.63 11.38
C ILE A 156 -9.54 -5.90 11.38
N LYS A 157 -9.90 -6.42 10.21
CA LYS A 157 -10.66 -7.67 10.08
C LYS A 157 -9.92 -8.86 10.70
N LYS A 158 -8.59 -8.85 10.68
CA LYS A 158 -7.74 -9.84 11.35
C LYS A 158 -7.52 -9.56 12.84
N LYS A 159 -8.23 -8.59 13.44
CA LYS A 159 -8.12 -8.18 14.85
C LYS A 159 -6.70 -7.77 15.27
N LYS A 160 -5.90 -7.27 14.36
CA LYS A 160 -4.53 -6.81 14.62
C LYS A 160 -4.43 -5.31 14.95
N ILE A 161 -5.47 -4.55 14.66
CA ILE A 161 -5.58 -3.12 14.94
C ILE A 161 -6.98 -2.82 15.48
N SER A 162 -7.08 -1.90 16.43
CA SER A 162 -8.36 -1.35 16.89
C SER A 162 -8.83 -0.20 15.98
N LYS A 163 -10.15 -0.04 15.87
CA LYS A 163 -10.75 1.09 15.14
C LYS A 163 -10.60 2.39 15.90
#